data_4173c5c888d8d1cd08c5f95460086cb1
#
_entry.id   4173c5c888d8d1cd08c5f95460086cb1
#
_cell.length_a   1.000
_cell.length_b   1.000
_cell.length_c   1.000
_cell.angle_alpha   90.00
_cell.angle_beta   90.00
_cell.angle_gamma   90.00
#
_symmetry.space_group_name_H-M   'P 1'
#
loop_
_entity.id
_entity.type
_entity.pdbx_description
1 polymer ?
#
loop_
_entity_poly.entity_id
_entity_poly.type
_entity_poly.pdbx_seq_one_letter_code
_entity_poly.pdbx_strand_id
1 'polypeptide(L)' 'MNALLEPGMIVRHPDQPDWGLGQVQSNIAGRVTVNFEHMGKVVIEARWIGLVPVFGTINQI' A
#
# COMPACT_ATOMS: atom_id res chain seq x y z
N MET A 1 9.65 -1.04 10.01
CA MET A 1 9.27 -2.05 9.62
C MET A 1 7.94 -2.17 9.19
N ASN A 2 7.64 -2.49 8.20
CA ASN A 2 6.41 -2.46 7.66
C ASN A 2 5.98 -3.79 7.38
N ALA A 3 6.25 -4.61 8.19
CA ALA A 3 6.05 -5.93 7.95
C ALA A 3 4.66 -6.33 7.76
N LEU A 4 3.75 -5.71 8.40
CA LEU A 4 2.40 -6.22 8.36
C LEU A 4 1.47 -5.36 7.57
N LEU A 5 1.57 -5.47 6.28
CA LEU A 5 0.62 -4.82 5.40
C LEU A 5 -0.56 -5.77 5.23
N GLU A 6 -1.67 -5.42 5.80
CA GLU A 6 -2.84 -6.28 5.80
C GLU A 6 -3.91 -5.80 4.84
N PRO A 7 -4.73 -6.70 4.35
CA PRO A 7 -5.83 -6.31 3.46
C PRO A 7 -6.69 -5.22 4.09
N GLY A 8 -7.02 -4.24 3.31
CA GLY A 8 -7.79 -3.09 3.77
C GLY A 8 -6.96 -1.90 4.14
N MET A 9 -5.68 -2.06 4.40
CA MET A 9 -4.83 -0.94 4.75
C MET A 9 -4.64 -0.02 3.56
N ILE A 10 -4.50 1.27 3.85
CA ILE A 10 -4.25 2.27 2.82
C ILE A 10 -2.76 2.59 2.84
N VAL A 11 -2.16 2.62 1.67
CA VAL A 11 -0.73 2.83 1.53
C VAL A 11 -0.44 3.79 0.39
N ARG A 12 0.81 4.26 0.31
CA ARG A 12 1.31 5.01 -0.82
C ARG A 12 2.56 4.32 -1.32
N HIS A 13 2.81 4.43 -2.60
CA HIS A 13 4.07 3.96 -3.18
C HIS A 13 5.09 5.07 -3.03
N PRO A 14 6.23 4.84 -2.40
CA PRO A 14 7.17 5.92 -2.13
C PRO A 14 7.78 6.54 -3.38
N ASP A 15 7.91 5.77 -4.44
CA ASP A 15 8.55 6.24 -5.65
C ASP A 15 7.56 6.62 -6.74
N GLN A 16 6.30 6.39 -6.51
CA GLN A 16 5.27 6.64 -7.52
C GLN A 16 4.12 7.43 -6.92
N PRO A 17 4.38 8.67 -6.56
CA PRO A 17 3.34 9.47 -5.91
C PRO A 17 2.11 9.68 -6.79
N ASP A 18 2.32 9.62 -8.10
CA ASP A 18 1.20 9.83 -9.01
C ASP A 18 0.20 8.70 -9.01
N TRP A 19 0.54 7.57 -8.43
CA TRP A 19 -0.39 6.46 -8.37
C TRP A 19 -1.51 6.71 -7.36
N GLY A 20 -1.32 7.67 -6.46
CA GLY A 20 -2.33 8.01 -5.47
C GLY A 20 -2.33 7.03 -4.32
N LEU A 21 -3.42 6.99 -3.61
CA LEU A 21 -3.56 6.06 -2.50
C LEU A 21 -3.88 4.68 -3.03
N GLY A 22 -3.38 3.68 -2.34
CA GLY A 22 -3.67 2.31 -2.69
C GLY A 22 -4.28 1.58 -1.53
N GLN A 23 -5.09 0.59 -1.82
CA GLN A 23 -5.64 -0.25 -0.79
C GLN A 23 -5.07 -1.65 -0.95
N VAL A 24 -4.53 -2.18 0.12
CA VAL A 24 -3.95 -3.52 0.10
C VAL A 24 -5.07 -4.53 -0.07
N GLN A 25 -4.92 -5.42 -1.04
CA GLN A 25 -5.89 -6.47 -1.30
C GLN A 25 -5.44 -7.78 -0.68
N SER A 26 -4.16 -8.06 -0.75
CA SER A 26 -3.62 -9.28 -0.17
C SER A 26 -2.12 -9.11 0.06
N ASN A 27 -1.59 -9.94 0.94
CA ASN A 27 -0.16 -9.96 1.21
C ASN A 27 0.21 -11.41 1.42
N ILE A 28 0.80 -12.03 0.43
CA ILE A 28 1.15 -13.44 0.50
C ILE A 28 2.64 -13.56 0.35
N ALA A 29 3.29 -13.96 1.41
CA ALA A 29 4.74 -14.19 1.41
C ALA A 29 5.50 -12.98 0.90
N GLY A 30 5.05 -11.78 1.26
CA GLY A 30 5.73 -10.55 0.86
C GLY A 30 5.31 -10.02 -0.49
N ARG A 31 4.45 -10.70 -1.19
CA ARG A 31 3.88 -10.15 -2.41
C ARG A 31 2.58 -9.49 -2.06
N VAL A 32 2.54 -8.19 -2.18
CA VAL A 32 1.41 -7.38 -1.75
C VAL A 32 0.67 -6.88 -2.99
N THR A 33 -0.57 -7.27 -3.12
CA THR A 33 -1.40 -6.76 -4.20
C THR A 33 -2.11 -5.52 -3.70
N VAL A 34 -1.93 -4.43 -4.40
CA VAL A 34 -2.49 -3.14 -4.00
C VAL A 34 -3.26 -2.55 -5.17
N ASN A 35 -4.41 -2.00 -4.88
CA ASN A 35 -5.21 -1.33 -5.90
C ASN A 35 -5.05 0.18 -5.70
N PHE A 36 -4.31 0.82 -6.58
CA PHE A 36 -4.03 2.26 -6.50
C PHE A 36 -5.07 3.06 -7.28
N GLU A 37 -5.34 4.26 -6.78
CA GLU A 37 -6.37 5.11 -7.38
C GLU A 37 -6.14 5.39 -8.86
N HIS A 38 -4.90 5.62 -9.22
CA HIS A 38 -4.59 6.04 -10.59
C HIS A 38 -3.78 5.03 -11.36
N MET A 39 -3.56 3.87 -10.82
CA MET A 39 -2.78 2.85 -11.49
C MET A 39 -3.50 1.53 -11.56
N GLY A 40 -4.44 1.32 -10.70
CA GLY A 40 -5.14 0.05 -10.65
C GLY A 40 -4.38 -0.97 -9.83
N LYS A 41 -4.60 -2.23 -10.13
CA LYS A 41 -4.07 -3.30 -9.31
C LYS A 41 -2.64 -3.62 -9.70
N VAL A 42 -1.75 -3.60 -8.74
CA VAL A 42 -0.32 -3.83 -8.95
C VAL A 42 0.16 -4.78 -7.87
N VAL A 43 1.07 -5.66 -8.22
CA VAL A 43 1.70 -6.56 -7.24
C VAL A 43 3.06 -5.99 -6.89
N ILE A 44 3.29 -5.76 -5.61
CA ILE A 44 4.50 -5.15 -5.10
C ILE A 44 5.28 -6.17 -4.28
N GLU A 45 6.58 -6.28 -4.53
CA GLU A 45 7.45 -7.11 -3.69
C GLU A 45 7.86 -6.28 -2.50
N ALA A 46 7.33 -6.58 -1.35
CA ALA A 46 7.58 -5.77 -0.17
C ALA A 46 9.05 -5.71 0.25
N ARG A 47 9.83 -6.70 -0.14
CA ARG A 47 11.24 -6.69 0.20
C ARG A 47 12.01 -5.60 -0.57
N TRP A 48 11.50 -5.19 -1.71
CA TRP A 48 12.19 -4.19 -2.53
C TRP A 48 11.58 -2.81 -2.37
N ILE A 49 10.30 -2.74 -2.10
CA ILE A 49 9.59 -1.47 -2.05
C ILE A 49 8.95 -1.33 -0.68
N GLY A 50 9.27 -0.27 0.01
CA GLY A 50 8.68 -0.01 1.31
C GLY A 50 7.42 0.81 1.15
N LEU A 51 6.30 0.17 1.00
CA LEU A 51 5.04 0.89 0.94
C LEU A 51 4.81 1.66 2.25
N VAL A 52 4.27 2.84 2.14
CA VAL A 52 4.10 3.73 3.28
C VAL A 52 2.65 3.70 3.73
N PRO A 53 2.38 3.17 4.92
CA PRO A 53 1.01 3.16 5.43
C PRO A 53 0.51 4.57 5.69
N VAL A 54 -0.76 4.78 5.40
CA VAL A 54 -1.40 6.06 5.61
C VAL A 54 -2.45 5.88 6.69
N PHE A 55 -2.19 6.49 7.85
CA PHE A 55 -3.10 6.31 8.95
C PHE A 55 -3.98 7.48 9.19
N GLY A 56 -3.69 8.51 8.67
CA GLY A 56 -4.27 9.70 9.11
C GLY A 56 -5.64 9.92 9.05
N THR A 57 -6.21 9.31 8.35
CA THR A 57 -7.45 9.71 8.30
C THR A 57 -8.12 9.81 9.47
N ILE A 58 -7.85 9.40 10.18
CA ILE A 58 -8.55 9.42 11.26
C ILE A 58 -8.61 10.40 12.07
N ASN A 59 -8.37 10.92 11.93
CA ASN A 59 -8.38 11.68 12.51
C ASN A 59 -8.90 12.35 12.72
N GLN A 60 -9.16 12.44 12.66
CA GLN A 60 -9.64 13.04 12.71
C GLN A 60 -10.23 13.18 13.47
N ILE A 61 -10.42 13.27 13.91
CA ILE A 61 -10.94 13.51 14.58
C ILE A 61 -11.22 13.86 14.90
#